data_eea2f45721b8e581a75e548d44f175da
#
_entry.id   eea2f45721b8e581a75e548d44f175da
#
_cell.length_a   1.000
_cell.length_b   1.000
_cell.length_c   1.000
_cell.angle_alpha   90.00
_cell.angle_beta   90.00
_cell.angle_gamma   90.00
#
_symmetry.space_group_name_H-M   'P 1'
#
loop_
_entity.id
_entity.type
_entity.pdbx_description
1 polymer ?
#
loop_
_entity_poly.entity_id
_entity_poly.type
_entity_poly.pdbx_seq_one_letter_code
_entity_poly.pdbx_strand_id
1 'polypeptide(L)'
;MLIYLLISLVKVLIVFIGMLLIVAYMTLMERKVLGRMQVRFGPNRVGPFGLLQPVADGIKLFFKEDIVVPHANRIIYILAPAVIVVTALVSYAVIPFGNSVKILGHRIDLVVADVNVGLLYLFAVSSLGVYGVVMGGWASNNKYSLLGSI
;
A
#
# COMPACT_ATOMS: atom_id res chain seq x y z
N MET A 1 -29.40 -7.11 4.99
CA MET A 1 -28.54 -6.65 3.89
C MET A 1 -27.66 -5.46 4.30
N LEU A 2 -28.22 -4.37 4.80
CA LEU A 2 -27.48 -3.16 5.21
C LEU A 2 -26.38 -3.44 6.26
N ILE A 3 -26.69 -4.24 7.30
CA ILE A 3 -25.74 -4.60 8.37
C ILE A 3 -24.53 -5.37 7.81
N TYR A 4 -24.73 -6.31 6.90
CA TYR A 4 -23.62 -7.05 6.27
C TYR A 4 -22.72 -6.15 5.41
N LEU A 5 -23.30 -5.22 4.66
CA LEU A 5 -22.55 -4.23 3.91
C LEU A 5 -21.70 -3.33 4.84
N LEU A 6 -22.29 -2.92 5.96
CA LEU A 6 -21.60 -2.08 6.94
C LEU A 6 -20.44 -2.82 7.62
N ILE A 7 -20.64 -4.09 7.98
CA ILE A 7 -19.59 -4.95 8.53
C ILE A 7 -18.45 -5.14 7.51
N SER A 8 -18.77 -5.41 6.24
CA SER A 8 -17.77 -5.57 5.19
C SER A 8 -16.97 -4.30 4.96
N LEU A 9 -17.63 -3.15 4.96
CA LEU A 9 -16.98 -1.84 4.82
C LEU A 9 -16.03 -1.56 5.98
N VAL A 10 -16.44 -1.86 7.21
CA VAL A 10 -15.60 -1.73 8.41
C VAL A 10 -14.39 -2.65 8.33
N LYS A 11 -14.55 -3.91 7.89
CA LYS A 11 -13.43 -4.83 7.68
C LYS A 11 -12.42 -4.28 6.67
N VAL A 12 -12.89 -3.80 5.52
CA VAL A 12 -12.04 -3.18 4.49
C VAL A 12 -11.27 -1.99 5.06
N LEU A 13 -11.93 -1.11 5.81
CA LEU A 13 -11.28 0.04 6.43
C LEU A 13 -10.21 -0.37 7.45
N ILE A 14 -10.50 -1.36 8.30
CA ILE A 14 -9.52 -1.85 9.29
C ILE A 14 -8.29 -2.42 8.60
N VAL A 15 -8.48 -3.25 7.58
CA VAL A 15 -7.37 -3.84 6.81
C VAL A 15 -6.57 -2.74 6.10
N PHE A 16 -7.24 -1.80 5.45
CA PHE A 16 -6.62 -0.70 4.73
C PHE A 16 -5.78 0.19 5.67
N ILE A 17 -6.35 0.66 6.78
CA ILE A 17 -5.65 1.50 7.75
C ILE A 17 -4.50 0.72 8.40
N GLY A 18 -4.73 -0.55 8.77
CA GLY A 18 -3.71 -1.41 9.35
C GLY A 18 -2.51 -1.57 8.41
N MET A 19 -2.74 -1.80 7.12
CA MET A 19 -1.68 -1.92 6.11
C MET A 19 -0.92 -0.61 5.92
N LEU A 20 -1.61 0.52 5.84
CA LEU A 20 -0.96 1.83 5.75
C LEU A 20 -0.06 2.11 6.95
N LEU A 21 -0.51 1.78 8.16
CA LEU A 21 0.29 1.93 9.37
C LEU A 21 1.52 1.02 9.35
N ILE A 22 1.36 -0.26 8.97
CA ILE A 22 2.49 -1.19 8.86
C ILE A 22 3.54 -0.66 7.87
N VAL A 23 3.14 -0.24 6.68
CA VAL A 23 4.04 0.32 5.67
C VAL A 23 4.74 1.58 6.19
N ALA A 24 4.01 2.48 6.84
CA ALA A 24 4.56 3.70 7.42
C ALA A 24 5.64 3.42 8.48
N TYR A 25 5.40 2.46 9.38
CA TYR A 25 6.39 2.09 10.39
C TYR A 25 7.52 1.22 9.86
N MET A 26 7.30 0.44 8.80
CA MET A 26 8.37 -0.27 8.10
C MET A 26 9.40 0.70 7.51
N THR A 27 8.98 1.80 6.90
CA THR A 27 9.91 2.83 6.40
C THR A 27 10.71 3.49 7.53
N LEU A 28 10.11 3.71 8.69
CA LEU A 28 10.82 4.20 9.86
C LEU A 28 11.86 3.19 10.36
N MET A 29 11.47 1.92 10.43
CA MET A 29 12.36 0.83 10.85
C MET A 29 13.55 0.70 9.91
N GLU A 30 13.32 0.71 8.59
CA GLU A 30 14.36 0.68 7.56
C GLU A 30 15.38 1.81 7.77
N ARG A 31 14.93 3.06 7.88
CA ARG A 31 15.81 4.23 8.10
C ARG A 31 16.61 4.12 9.40
N LYS A 32 16.05 3.54 10.47
CA LYS A 32 16.76 3.34 11.74
C LYS A 32 17.81 2.25 11.65
N VAL A 33 17.48 1.14 11.00
CA VAL A 33 18.42 0.03 10.80
C VAL A 33 19.58 0.48 9.92
N LEU A 34 19.31 1.08 8.77
CA LEU A 34 20.33 1.61 7.88
C LEU A 34 21.21 2.68 8.56
N GLY A 35 20.60 3.56 9.36
CA GLY A 35 21.35 4.53 10.16
C GLY A 35 22.38 3.86 11.06
N ARG A 36 21.96 2.85 11.83
CA ARG A 36 22.87 2.11 12.72
C ARG A 36 23.97 1.37 11.96
N MET A 37 23.65 0.74 10.83
CA MET A 37 24.65 0.09 9.98
C MET A 37 25.69 1.08 9.44
N GLN A 38 25.29 2.33 9.22
CA GLN A 38 26.15 3.43 8.78
C GLN A 38 26.79 4.21 9.93
N VAL A 39 26.74 3.70 11.17
CA VAL A 39 27.28 4.33 12.38
C VAL A 39 26.73 5.76 12.60
N ARG A 40 25.46 5.99 12.27
CA ARG A 40 24.73 7.25 12.50
C ARG A 40 23.34 7.00 13.10
N PHE A 41 22.79 8.02 13.73
CA PHE A 41 21.41 7.95 14.22
C PHE A 41 20.46 8.13 13.03
N GLY A 42 19.46 7.22 12.97
CA GLY A 42 18.26 7.39 12.13
C GLY A 42 17.34 8.50 12.66
N PRO A 43 16.11 8.63 12.11
CA PRO A 43 15.13 9.62 12.58
C PRO A 43 14.88 9.50 14.07
N ASN A 44 15.13 10.58 14.83
CA ASN A 44 15.07 10.56 16.30
C ASN A 44 14.41 11.82 16.91
N ARG A 45 14.12 12.86 16.10
CA ARG A 45 13.67 14.17 16.61
C ARG A 45 12.16 14.37 16.61
N VAL A 46 11.42 13.71 15.72
CA VAL A 46 9.98 13.90 15.59
C VAL A 46 9.24 12.93 16.49
N GLY A 47 8.77 13.42 17.62
CA GLY A 47 8.18 12.64 18.70
C GLY A 47 9.18 11.77 19.46
N PRO A 48 8.72 10.99 20.46
CA PRO A 48 9.59 10.11 21.23
C PRO A 48 10.31 9.13 20.30
N PHE A 49 11.63 9.13 20.32
CA PHE A 49 12.46 8.26 19.48
C PHE A 49 12.16 8.32 17.97
N GLY A 50 11.55 9.39 17.46
CA GLY A 50 11.21 9.55 16.05
C GLY A 50 9.96 8.75 15.61
N LEU A 51 9.12 8.29 16.54
CA LEU A 51 7.92 7.51 16.22
C LEU A 51 6.87 8.28 15.39
N LEU A 52 6.83 9.61 15.51
CA LEU A 52 5.92 10.45 14.72
C LEU A 52 6.47 10.83 13.34
N GLN A 53 7.67 10.35 12.98
CA GLN A 53 8.28 10.64 11.68
C GLN A 53 7.41 10.21 10.49
N PRO A 54 6.77 9.01 10.48
CA PRO A 54 5.91 8.61 9.36
C PRO A 54 4.72 9.56 9.17
N VAL A 55 4.16 10.08 10.26
CA VAL A 55 3.05 11.04 10.20
C VAL A 55 3.53 12.36 9.60
N ALA A 56 4.68 12.87 10.05
CA ALA A 56 5.27 14.09 9.51
C ALA A 56 5.62 13.94 8.01
N ASP A 57 6.14 12.78 7.61
CA ASP A 57 6.44 12.48 6.21
C ASP A 57 5.16 12.43 5.36
N GLY A 58 4.07 11.82 5.88
CA GLY A 58 2.76 11.79 5.24
C GLY A 58 2.20 13.21 5.02
N ILE A 59 2.17 14.03 6.07
CA ILE A 59 1.71 15.43 5.98
C ILE A 59 2.53 16.20 4.94
N LYS A 60 3.86 16.08 4.97
CA LYS A 60 4.75 16.73 4.02
C LYS A 60 4.45 16.32 2.57
N LEU A 61 4.17 15.04 2.32
CA LEU A 61 3.84 14.54 0.98
C LEU A 61 2.51 15.07 0.47
N PHE A 62 1.50 15.24 1.35
CA PHE A 62 0.22 15.82 0.97
C PHE A 62 0.30 17.28 0.52
N PHE A 63 1.22 18.05 1.12
CA PHE A 63 1.43 19.46 0.77
C PHE A 63 2.52 19.69 -0.26
N LYS A 64 3.15 18.61 -0.75
CA LYS A 64 4.20 18.71 -1.77
C LYS A 64 3.57 18.90 -3.15
N GLU A 65 4.17 19.77 -3.94
CA GLU A 65 3.78 19.98 -5.34
C GLU A 65 3.98 18.71 -6.16
N ASP A 66 2.97 18.35 -6.94
CA ASP A 66 3.03 17.20 -7.86
C ASP A 66 3.64 17.62 -9.20
N ILE A 67 4.74 16.97 -9.58
CA ILE A 67 5.51 17.28 -10.78
C ILE A 67 5.28 16.18 -11.81
N VAL A 68 4.65 16.55 -12.92
CA VAL A 68 4.51 15.69 -14.10
C VAL A 68 5.56 16.07 -15.13
N VAL A 69 6.31 15.09 -15.63
CA VAL A 69 7.34 15.31 -16.66
C VAL A 69 6.69 15.89 -17.93
N PRO A 70 7.23 16.98 -18.54
CA PRO A 70 6.57 17.68 -19.67
C PRO A 70 6.31 16.80 -20.88
N HIS A 71 7.14 15.80 -21.14
CA HIS A 71 7.02 14.88 -22.28
C HIS A 71 6.29 13.56 -21.97
N ALA A 72 5.81 13.40 -20.72
CA ALA A 72 5.12 12.19 -20.30
C ALA A 72 3.66 12.19 -20.75
N ASN A 73 3.13 11.00 -21.05
CA ASN A 73 1.69 10.83 -21.18
C ASN A 73 1.03 10.93 -19.79
N ARG A 74 0.47 12.12 -19.50
CA ARG A 74 -0.04 12.47 -18.16
C ARG A 74 -1.05 11.47 -17.61
N ILE A 75 -1.95 10.96 -18.43
CA ILE A 75 -3.00 10.04 -17.99
C ILE A 75 -2.39 8.73 -17.52
N ILE A 76 -1.55 8.12 -18.36
CA ILE A 76 -0.91 6.83 -18.05
C ILE A 76 0.08 6.99 -16.89
N TYR A 77 0.78 8.11 -16.83
CA TYR A 77 1.74 8.42 -15.76
C TYR A 77 1.08 8.47 -14.37
N ILE A 78 -0.12 9.06 -14.28
CA ILE A 78 -0.89 9.12 -13.03
C ILE A 78 -1.57 7.78 -12.72
N LEU A 79 -2.06 7.05 -13.74
CA LEU A 79 -2.72 5.77 -13.54
C LEU A 79 -1.77 4.64 -13.15
N ALA A 80 -0.52 4.67 -13.60
CA ALA A 80 0.45 3.61 -13.35
C ALA A 80 0.66 3.31 -11.85
N PRO A 81 0.98 4.28 -10.98
CA PRO A 81 1.08 4.03 -9.54
C PRO A 81 -0.26 3.66 -8.92
N ALA A 82 -1.39 4.17 -9.43
CA ALA A 82 -2.71 3.80 -8.95
C ALA A 82 -3.00 2.31 -9.20
N VAL A 83 -2.63 1.77 -10.36
CA VAL A 83 -2.76 0.33 -10.66
C VAL A 83 -1.98 -0.50 -9.64
N ILE A 84 -0.72 -0.14 -9.35
CA ILE A 84 0.11 -0.86 -8.38
C ILE A 84 -0.53 -0.86 -6.99
N VAL A 85 -0.98 0.30 -6.52
CA VAL A 85 -1.60 0.43 -5.19
C VAL A 85 -2.91 -0.35 -5.11
N VAL A 86 -3.77 -0.24 -6.13
CA VAL A 86 -5.05 -0.96 -6.17
C VAL A 86 -4.83 -2.47 -6.17
N THR A 87 -3.95 -3.00 -7.01
CA THR A 87 -3.66 -4.44 -7.07
C THR A 87 -3.07 -4.95 -5.76
N ALA A 88 -2.16 -4.20 -5.14
CA ALA A 88 -1.62 -4.55 -3.83
C ALA A 88 -2.73 -4.62 -2.76
N LEU A 89 -3.59 -3.61 -2.65
CA LEU A 89 -4.65 -3.56 -1.65
C LEU A 89 -5.72 -4.65 -1.88
N VAL A 90 -6.11 -4.88 -3.13
CA VAL A 90 -7.11 -5.89 -3.49
C VAL A 90 -6.62 -7.30 -3.18
N SER A 91 -5.31 -7.56 -3.25
CA SER A 91 -4.73 -8.84 -2.84
C SER A 91 -5.01 -9.18 -1.37
N TYR A 92 -5.08 -8.19 -0.48
CA TYR A 92 -5.37 -8.43 0.93
C TYR A 92 -6.82 -8.83 1.23
N ALA A 93 -7.74 -8.67 0.28
CA ALA A 93 -9.14 -9.02 0.48
C ALA A 93 -9.35 -10.51 0.78
N VAL A 94 -8.49 -11.38 0.27
CA VAL A 94 -8.59 -12.84 0.37
C VAL A 94 -7.72 -13.42 1.49
N ILE A 95 -6.82 -12.62 2.07
CA ILE A 95 -5.90 -13.08 3.12
C ILE A 95 -6.67 -13.17 4.45
N PRO A 96 -6.75 -14.37 5.08
CA PRO A 96 -7.35 -14.51 6.40
C PRO A 96 -6.39 -13.99 7.47
N PHE A 97 -6.81 -12.97 8.23
CA PHE A 97 -6.02 -12.42 9.36
C PHE A 97 -6.21 -13.21 10.65
N GLY A 98 -7.12 -14.15 10.66
CA GLY A 98 -7.40 -15.04 11.79
C GLY A 98 -8.72 -15.79 11.64
N ASN A 99 -9.07 -16.54 12.68
CA ASN A 99 -10.36 -17.21 12.77
C ASN A 99 -11.47 -16.20 13.06
N SER A 100 -12.71 -16.69 13.17
CA SER A 100 -13.86 -15.85 13.50
C SER A 100 -13.81 -15.33 14.93
N VAL A 101 -14.24 -14.08 15.13
CA VAL A 101 -14.45 -13.44 16.44
C VAL A 101 -15.95 -13.24 16.67
N LYS A 102 -16.43 -13.49 17.88
CA LYS A 102 -17.81 -13.21 18.29
C LYS A 102 -17.88 -11.82 18.92
N ILE A 103 -18.55 -10.89 18.28
CA ILE A 103 -18.79 -9.52 18.78
C ILE A 103 -20.30 -9.31 18.85
N LEU A 104 -20.83 -8.93 20.02
CA LEU A 104 -22.26 -8.66 20.26
C LEU A 104 -23.19 -9.80 19.78
N GLY A 105 -22.77 -11.06 19.94
CA GLY A 105 -23.55 -12.23 19.53
C GLY A 105 -23.45 -12.60 18.05
N HIS A 106 -22.81 -11.78 17.21
CA HIS A 106 -22.56 -12.07 15.79
C HIS A 106 -21.18 -12.66 15.59
N ARG A 107 -21.11 -13.71 14.77
CA ARG A 107 -19.84 -14.30 14.34
C ARG A 107 -19.31 -13.52 13.13
N ILE A 108 -18.13 -12.94 13.28
CA ILE A 108 -17.47 -12.16 12.25
C ILE A 108 -16.19 -12.89 11.86
N ASP A 109 -16.13 -13.36 10.62
CA ASP A 109 -14.92 -13.99 10.09
C ASP A 109 -13.89 -12.92 9.74
N LEU A 110 -12.62 -13.14 10.12
CA LEU A 110 -11.52 -12.17 9.92
C LEU A 110 -10.89 -12.30 8.52
N VAL A 111 -11.76 -12.39 7.52
CA VAL A 111 -11.44 -12.34 6.10
C VAL A 111 -12.41 -11.35 5.44
N VAL A 112 -11.95 -10.60 4.48
CA VAL A 112 -12.82 -9.63 3.77
C VAL A 112 -13.68 -10.36 2.76
N ALA A 113 -13.07 -11.21 1.92
CA ALA A 113 -13.74 -12.03 0.92
C ALA A 113 -13.25 -13.47 1.01
N ASP A 114 -14.18 -14.40 1.29
CA ASP A 114 -13.90 -15.82 1.26
C ASP A 114 -14.18 -16.37 -0.15
N VAL A 115 -13.11 -16.77 -0.85
CA VAL A 115 -13.18 -17.25 -2.23
C VAL A 115 -12.53 -18.64 -2.31
N ASN A 116 -13.21 -19.62 -2.88
CA ASN A 116 -12.73 -20.99 -3.00
C ASN A 116 -11.39 -21.12 -3.76
N VAL A 117 -11.10 -20.18 -4.67
CA VAL A 117 -9.88 -20.12 -5.48
C VAL A 117 -8.94 -18.98 -5.03
N GLY A 118 -8.88 -18.70 -3.73
CA GLY A 118 -8.15 -17.56 -3.15
C GLY A 118 -6.69 -17.46 -3.57
N LEU A 119 -5.98 -18.58 -3.65
CA LEU A 119 -4.58 -18.61 -4.10
C LEU A 119 -4.42 -18.18 -5.57
N LEU A 120 -5.30 -18.69 -6.44
CA LEU A 120 -5.31 -18.32 -7.85
C LEU A 120 -5.64 -16.82 -8.01
N TYR A 121 -6.58 -16.31 -7.22
CA TYR A 121 -6.90 -14.89 -7.18
C TYR A 121 -5.69 -14.04 -6.77
N LEU A 122 -4.94 -14.43 -5.73
CA LEU A 122 -3.73 -13.74 -5.32
C LEU A 122 -2.70 -13.65 -6.44
N PHE A 123 -2.43 -14.74 -7.13
CA PHE A 123 -1.49 -14.75 -8.25
C PHE A 123 -1.98 -13.93 -9.44
N ALA A 124 -3.26 -14.00 -9.76
CA ALA A 124 -3.84 -13.20 -10.83
C ALA A 124 -3.75 -11.70 -10.54
N VAL A 125 -4.13 -11.28 -9.33
CA VAL A 125 -4.11 -9.85 -8.95
C VAL A 125 -2.69 -9.33 -8.82
N SER A 126 -1.77 -10.10 -8.22
CA SER A 126 -0.37 -9.69 -8.07
C SER A 126 0.33 -9.53 -9.43
N SER A 127 0.02 -10.39 -10.41
CA SER A 127 0.57 -10.27 -11.76
C SER A 127 0.14 -8.98 -12.47
N LEU A 128 -1.04 -8.44 -12.16
CA LEU A 128 -1.50 -7.15 -12.69
C LEU A 128 -0.65 -5.96 -12.19
N GLY A 129 0.01 -6.09 -11.04
CA GLY A 129 0.92 -5.07 -10.52
C GLY A 129 2.10 -4.76 -11.46
N VAL A 130 2.57 -5.76 -12.20
CA VAL A 130 3.66 -5.61 -13.18
C VAL A 130 3.28 -4.61 -14.28
N TYR A 131 2.02 -4.61 -14.72
CA TYR A 131 1.57 -3.65 -15.73
C TYR A 131 1.71 -2.21 -15.24
N GLY A 132 1.47 -1.95 -13.95
CA GLY A 132 1.66 -0.61 -13.39
C GLY A 132 3.11 -0.14 -13.48
N VAL A 133 4.09 -1.02 -13.22
CA VAL A 133 5.52 -0.69 -13.33
C VAL A 133 5.90 -0.38 -14.77
N VAL A 134 5.53 -1.27 -15.71
CA VAL A 134 5.85 -1.11 -17.14
C VAL A 134 5.14 0.13 -17.73
N MET A 135 3.89 0.35 -17.36
CA MET A 135 3.13 1.54 -17.80
C MET A 135 3.78 2.84 -17.31
N GLY A 136 4.28 2.86 -16.05
CA GLY A 136 4.99 4.03 -15.51
C GLY A 136 6.28 4.35 -16.26
N GLY A 137 7.08 3.33 -16.55
CA GLY A 137 8.29 3.48 -17.36
C GLY A 137 8.00 3.94 -18.79
N TRP A 138 6.99 3.35 -19.43
CA TRP A 138 6.57 3.71 -20.78
C TRP A 138 6.00 5.14 -20.85
N ALA A 139 5.15 5.49 -19.89
CA ALA A 139 4.51 6.81 -19.84
C ALA A 139 5.49 7.97 -19.68
N SER A 140 6.66 7.73 -19.08
CA SER A 140 7.70 8.75 -18.90
C SER A 140 8.36 9.20 -20.20
N ASN A 141 8.12 8.50 -21.32
CA ASN A 141 8.70 8.75 -22.65
C ASN A 141 10.24 8.85 -22.64
N ASN A 142 10.87 8.04 -21.81
CA ASN A 142 12.33 7.96 -21.68
C ASN A 142 12.78 6.50 -21.86
N LYS A 143 13.70 6.26 -22.80
CA LYS A 143 14.22 4.93 -23.10
C LYS A 143 14.88 4.23 -21.90
N TYR A 144 15.54 4.98 -21.03
CA TYR A 144 16.18 4.42 -19.83
C TYR A 144 15.17 4.02 -18.75
N SER A 145 14.10 4.82 -18.60
CA SER A 145 13.00 4.49 -17.71
C SER A 145 12.23 3.25 -18.18
N LEU A 146 12.03 3.13 -19.50
CA LEU A 146 11.41 1.94 -20.09
C LEU A 146 12.26 0.69 -19.86
N LEU A 147 13.57 0.76 -20.10
CA LEU A 147 14.48 -0.36 -19.83
C LEU A 147 14.53 -0.74 -18.35
N GLY A 148 14.42 0.22 -17.45
CA GLY A 148 14.39 -0.02 -16.01
C GLY A 148 13.04 -0.57 -15.48
N SER A 149 11.98 -0.54 -16.29
CA SER A 149 10.65 -1.06 -15.93
C SER A 149 10.36 -2.47 -16.47
N ILE A 150 11.21 -3.00 -17.33
CA ILE A 150 11.17 -4.37 -17.87
C ILE A 150 12.14 -5.26 -17.10
#